data_998b852804053a0679fde154167e7bcd
#
_entry.id   998b852804053a0679fde154167e7bcd
#
_cell.length_a   1.000
_cell.length_b   1.000
_cell.length_c   1.000
_cell.angle_alpha   90.00
_cell.angle_beta   90.00
_cell.angle_gamma   90.00
#
_symmetry.space_group_name_H-M   'P 1'
#
loop_
_entity.id
_entity.type
_entity.pdbx_description
1 polymer ?
#
loop_
_entity_poly.entity_id
_entity_poly.type
_entity_poly.pdbx_seq_one_letter_code
_entity_poly.pdbx_strand_id
1 'polypeptide(L)'
;MKKNKIIQFALLMVGIILFFFTYYSGNKDKIADVDKNISIGEVGILTEETSNIIKNANYIGTNNRGIFFELNAAISEVKYDEPNISHLKDVLVIIKKDERTIRIQSDKALYDKTTNDCEFWGNVEVTEQDNIITSDNLDLYMSKNLITAYNNVKYNGIKGFLVADKMDIDMLKNEANIFMFEENDKVRVKYNN
;
A
#
# COMPACT_ATOMS: atom_id res chain seq x y z
N MET A 1 20.10 18.46 -58.69
CA MET A 1 20.19 18.57 -57.20
C MET A 1 18.93 19.08 -56.49
N LYS A 2 17.92 19.67 -57.15
CA LYS A 2 16.69 20.15 -56.44
C LYS A 2 15.64 19.07 -56.17
N LYS A 3 15.53 18.02 -57.00
CA LYS A 3 14.51 16.97 -56.86
C LYS A 3 14.69 16.10 -55.56
N ASN A 4 15.93 15.80 -55.19
CA ASN A 4 16.18 14.97 -54.00
C ASN A 4 15.84 15.68 -52.66
N LYS A 5 15.97 17.01 -52.62
CA LYS A 5 15.59 17.80 -51.43
C LYS A 5 14.08 17.86 -51.25
N ILE A 6 13.30 17.88 -52.33
CA ILE A 6 11.83 17.88 -52.27
C ILE A 6 11.33 16.52 -51.77
N ILE A 7 11.95 15.42 -52.21
CA ILE A 7 11.60 14.06 -51.74
C ILE A 7 11.93 13.90 -50.27
N GLN A 8 13.07 14.40 -49.81
CA GLN A 8 13.44 14.37 -48.37
C GLN A 8 12.46 15.18 -47.51
N PHE A 9 12.03 16.35 -47.98
CA PHE A 9 11.07 17.18 -47.25
C PHE A 9 9.68 16.54 -47.21
N ALA A 10 9.24 15.88 -48.27
CA ALA A 10 7.98 15.14 -48.30
C ALA A 10 8.01 13.94 -47.36
N LEU A 11 9.12 13.21 -47.25
CA LEU A 11 9.28 12.07 -46.36
C LEU A 11 9.27 12.50 -44.87
N LEU A 12 9.88 13.66 -44.56
CA LEU A 12 9.87 14.23 -43.23
C LEU A 12 8.48 14.70 -42.81
N MET A 13 7.70 15.31 -43.74
CA MET A 13 6.31 15.69 -43.47
C MET A 13 5.41 14.46 -43.22
N VAL A 14 5.59 13.39 -43.98
CA VAL A 14 4.85 12.13 -43.73
C VAL A 14 5.20 11.54 -42.36
N GLY A 15 6.46 11.58 -41.94
CA GLY A 15 6.89 11.14 -40.62
C GLY A 15 6.25 11.95 -39.47
N ILE A 16 6.17 13.28 -39.65
CA ILE A 16 5.52 14.17 -38.67
C ILE A 16 4.01 13.90 -38.61
N ILE A 17 3.34 13.68 -39.73
CA ILE A 17 1.91 13.39 -39.78
C ILE A 17 1.61 12.03 -39.11
N LEU A 18 2.44 11.00 -39.37
CA LEU A 18 2.30 9.70 -38.72
C LEU A 18 2.55 9.79 -37.20
N PHE A 19 3.54 10.58 -36.78
CA PHE A 19 3.80 10.82 -35.36
C PHE A 19 2.62 11.52 -34.66
N PHE A 20 2.07 12.56 -35.30
CA PHE A 20 0.87 13.22 -34.79
C PHE A 20 -0.35 12.31 -34.77
N PHE A 21 -0.53 11.45 -35.78
CA PHE A 21 -1.67 10.54 -35.84
C PHE A 21 -1.57 9.43 -34.81
N THR A 22 -0.36 8.90 -34.53
CA THR A 22 -0.16 7.88 -33.49
C THR A 22 -0.20 8.45 -32.08
N TYR A 23 0.27 9.70 -31.88
CA TYR A 23 0.34 10.29 -30.53
C TYR A 23 -0.93 11.07 -30.15
N TYR A 24 -1.63 11.66 -31.12
CA TYR A 24 -2.84 12.46 -30.87
C TYR A 24 -4.14 11.68 -31.07
N SER A 25 -4.10 10.53 -31.73
CA SER A 25 -5.26 9.62 -31.91
C SER A 25 -5.34 8.53 -30.82
N GLY A 26 -4.55 8.64 -29.75
CA GLY A 26 -4.59 7.75 -28.61
C GLY A 26 -5.80 8.01 -27.71
N ASN A 27 -6.64 6.99 -27.62
CA ASN A 27 -7.70 6.79 -26.62
C ASN A 27 -9.00 7.60 -26.79
N LYS A 28 -9.80 7.15 -27.73
CA LYS A 28 -11.24 7.05 -27.50
C LYS A 28 -11.55 5.59 -27.16
N ASP A 29 -11.44 5.24 -25.90
CA ASP A 29 -11.97 3.98 -25.41
C ASP A 29 -13.47 3.94 -25.68
N LYS A 30 -13.85 2.91 -26.43
CA LYS A 30 -15.25 2.62 -26.76
C LYS A 30 -15.95 2.27 -25.43
N ILE A 31 -16.77 3.19 -24.96
CA ILE A 31 -17.83 2.89 -24.03
C ILE A 31 -18.79 1.95 -24.78
N ALA A 32 -18.78 0.68 -24.42
CA ALA A 32 -19.74 -0.28 -24.89
C ALA A 32 -21.13 0.16 -24.43
N ASP A 33 -22.06 0.26 -25.38
CA ASP A 33 -23.50 0.44 -25.14
C ASP A 33 -24.00 -0.62 -24.15
N VAL A 34 -24.37 -0.17 -22.96
CA VAL A 34 -25.17 -0.95 -22.02
C VAL A 34 -26.61 -0.56 -22.23
N ASP A 35 -27.41 -1.55 -22.67
CA ASP A 35 -28.84 -1.46 -22.92
C ASP A 35 -29.60 -0.70 -21.83
N LYS A 36 -30.30 0.34 -22.25
CA LYS A 36 -31.33 1.02 -21.47
C LYS A 36 -32.57 0.12 -21.33
N ASN A 37 -32.68 -0.53 -20.19
CA ASN A 37 -33.96 -0.92 -19.63
C ASN A 37 -33.92 -0.65 -18.12
N ILE A 38 -34.21 0.58 -17.75
CA ILE A 38 -34.45 0.96 -16.36
C ILE A 38 -35.86 1.54 -16.29
N SER A 39 -36.71 0.78 -15.61
CA SER A 39 -38.01 1.24 -15.16
C SER A 39 -37.84 2.39 -14.15
N ILE A 40 -38.57 3.47 -14.38
CA ILE A 40 -38.61 4.64 -13.52
C ILE A 40 -39.24 4.25 -12.17
N GLY A 41 -38.40 4.26 -11.14
CA GLY A 41 -38.81 4.16 -9.75
C GLY A 41 -37.73 4.75 -8.87
N GLU A 42 -38.09 5.86 -8.20
CA GLU A 42 -37.35 6.61 -7.17
C GLU A 42 -36.16 7.47 -7.62
N VAL A 43 -36.35 8.79 -7.44
CA VAL A 43 -35.32 9.84 -7.49
C VAL A 43 -34.31 9.58 -6.38
N GLY A 44 -33.32 8.73 -6.65
CA GLY A 44 -32.11 8.64 -5.88
C GLY A 44 -31.22 9.85 -6.23
N ILE A 45 -30.91 10.66 -5.24
CA ILE A 45 -29.87 11.69 -5.31
C ILE A 45 -28.64 11.04 -5.94
N LEU A 46 -28.21 11.51 -7.13
CA LEU A 46 -26.93 11.15 -7.72
C LEU A 46 -25.85 11.69 -6.77
N THR A 47 -25.37 10.84 -5.86
CA THR A 47 -24.13 11.08 -5.17
C THR A 47 -23.04 11.00 -6.24
N GLU A 48 -22.41 12.14 -6.54
CA GLU A 48 -21.18 12.16 -7.32
C GLU A 48 -20.24 11.11 -6.69
N GLU A 49 -19.78 10.15 -7.49
CA GLU A 49 -18.78 9.18 -7.03
C GLU A 49 -17.53 9.97 -6.63
N THR A 50 -17.32 10.11 -5.32
CA THR A 50 -16.21 10.88 -4.76
C THR A 50 -14.95 10.03 -4.58
N SER A 51 -15.00 8.74 -4.96
CA SER A 51 -13.90 7.80 -4.78
C SER A 51 -13.89 6.70 -5.85
N ASN A 52 -12.71 6.13 -6.10
CA ASN A 52 -12.51 4.92 -6.89
C ASN A 52 -12.36 3.71 -5.96
N ILE A 53 -13.13 2.66 -6.18
CA ILE A 53 -13.06 1.41 -5.42
C ILE A 53 -12.44 0.31 -6.27
N ILE A 54 -11.36 -0.29 -5.75
CA ILE A 54 -10.64 -1.41 -6.37
C ILE A 54 -10.82 -2.63 -5.48
N LYS A 55 -11.30 -3.74 -6.04
CA LYS A 55 -11.38 -5.03 -5.36
C LYS A 55 -10.12 -5.84 -5.61
N ASN A 56 -9.66 -6.59 -4.60
CA ASN A 56 -8.44 -7.41 -4.65
C ASN A 56 -7.23 -6.60 -5.13
N ALA A 57 -7.02 -5.44 -4.50
CA ALA A 57 -5.90 -4.58 -4.80
C ALA A 57 -4.58 -5.23 -4.39
N ASN A 58 -3.57 -5.09 -5.25
CA ASN A 58 -2.20 -5.54 -4.98
C ASN A 58 -1.23 -4.39 -5.29
N TYR A 59 -0.38 -4.05 -4.34
CA TYR A 59 0.67 -3.04 -4.44
C TYR A 59 2.01 -3.69 -4.17
N ILE A 60 2.97 -3.48 -5.06
CA ILE A 60 4.31 -4.06 -4.96
C ILE A 60 5.34 -2.95 -5.04
N GLY A 61 6.34 -3.00 -4.18
CA GLY A 61 7.43 -2.04 -4.18
C GLY A 61 8.72 -2.60 -3.60
N THR A 62 9.78 -1.82 -3.81
CA THR A 62 11.10 -2.09 -3.22
C THR A 62 11.68 -0.77 -2.76
N ASN A 63 12.21 -0.72 -1.55
CA ASN A 63 12.87 0.48 -1.07
C ASN A 63 14.36 0.55 -1.49
N ASN A 64 15.02 1.69 -1.19
CA ASN A 64 16.43 1.93 -1.55
C ASN A 64 17.43 0.98 -0.88
N ARG A 65 17.00 0.14 0.06
CA ARG A 65 17.81 -0.87 0.77
C ARG A 65 17.53 -2.29 0.29
N GLY A 66 16.77 -2.44 -0.80
CA GLY A 66 16.43 -3.76 -1.35
C GLY A 66 15.36 -4.52 -0.56
N ILE A 67 14.67 -3.87 0.38
CA ILE A 67 13.53 -4.48 1.07
C ILE A 67 12.35 -4.48 0.12
N PHE A 68 11.91 -5.66 -0.25
CA PHE A 68 10.71 -5.89 -1.06
C PHE A 68 9.48 -5.91 -0.15
N PHE A 69 8.39 -5.28 -0.61
CA PHE A 69 7.09 -5.42 0.03
C PHE A 69 6.00 -5.70 -1.00
N GLU A 70 5.01 -6.46 -0.59
CA GLU A 70 3.79 -6.75 -1.32
C GLU A 70 2.62 -6.53 -0.37
N LEU A 71 1.71 -5.62 -0.74
CA LEU A 71 0.51 -5.28 0.02
C LEU A 71 -0.71 -5.75 -0.76
N ASN A 72 -1.51 -6.60 -0.15
CA ASN A 72 -2.77 -7.10 -0.67
C ASN A 72 -3.92 -6.58 0.19
N ALA A 73 -5.02 -6.16 -0.44
CA ALA A 73 -6.23 -5.75 0.26
C ALA A 73 -7.48 -6.23 -0.49
N ALA A 74 -8.50 -6.69 0.24
CA ALA A 74 -9.76 -7.10 -0.37
C ALA A 74 -10.46 -5.90 -1.04
N ILE A 75 -10.36 -4.72 -0.43
CA ILE A 75 -10.89 -3.46 -0.95
C ILE A 75 -9.85 -2.37 -0.78
N SER A 76 -9.65 -1.57 -1.83
CA SER A 76 -8.91 -0.30 -1.80
C SER A 76 -9.81 0.82 -2.32
N GLU A 77 -10.01 1.85 -1.52
CA GLU A 77 -10.74 3.05 -1.88
C GLU A 77 -9.76 4.23 -1.98
N VAL A 78 -9.77 4.92 -3.13
CA VAL A 78 -8.96 6.10 -3.40
C VAL A 78 -9.91 7.27 -3.64
N LYS A 79 -9.88 8.27 -2.78
CA LYS A 79 -10.70 9.47 -2.92
C LYS A 79 -10.09 10.43 -3.94
N TYR A 80 -10.92 11.19 -4.64
CA TYR A 80 -10.45 12.13 -5.66
C TYR A 80 -9.63 13.30 -5.08
N ASP A 81 -9.92 13.70 -3.85
CA ASP A 81 -9.18 14.75 -3.12
C ASP A 81 -7.87 14.25 -2.50
N GLU A 82 -7.72 12.92 -2.32
CA GLU A 82 -6.54 12.26 -1.75
C GLU A 82 -5.98 11.17 -2.69
N PRO A 83 -5.56 11.48 -3.93
CA PRO A 83 -5.25 10.47 -4.96
C PRO A 83 -4.05 9.58 -4.63
N ASN A 84 -3.20 10.01 -3.71
CA ASN A 84 -2.03 9.25 -3.27
C ASN A 84 -2.31 8.35 -2.07
N ILE A 85 -3.44 8.51 -1.42
CA ILE A 85 -3.83 7.71 -0.24
C ILE A 85 -4.84 6.65 -0.65
N SER A 86 -4.57 5.41 -0.26
CA SER A 86 -5.50 4.29 -0.42
C SER A 86 -6.02 3.86 0.95
N HIS A 87 -7.33 3.91 1.13
CA HIS A 87 -8.03 3.37 2.29
C HIS A 87 -8.29 1.88 2.04
N LEU A 88 -7.71 1.03 2.85
CA LEU A 88 -7.67 -0.41 2.63
C LEU A 88 -8.50 -1.18 3.66
N LYS A 89 -9.09 -2.33 3.24
CA LYS A 89 -9.79 -3.27 4.10
C LYS A 89 -9.29 -4.69 3.86
N ASP A 90 -9.23 -5.49 4.92
CA ASP A 90 -8.73 -6.87 4.96
C ASP A 90 -7.33 -6.93 4.34
N VAL A 91 -6.37 -6.44 5.09
CA VAL A 91 -5.03 -6.13 4.59
C VAL A 91 -4.02 -7.21 4.99
N LEU A 92 -3.20 -7.61 4.04
CA LEU A 92 -2.02 -8.45 4.24
C LEU A 92 -0.82 -7.80 3.57
N VAL A 93 0.22 -7.48 4.35
CA VAL A 93 1.51 -7.04 3.83
C VAL A 93 2.55 -8.14 4.05
N ILE A 94 3.34 -8.41 3.03
CA ILE A 94 4.48 -9.32 3.07
C ILE A 94 5.74 -8.51 2.79
N ILE A 95 6.66 -8.48 3.75
CA ILE A 95 7.94 -7.80 3.63
C ILE A 95 9.03 -8.87 3.56
N LYS A 96 9.88 -8.79 2.53
CA LYS A 96 11.00 -9.72 2.35
C LYS A 96 12.32 -8.96 2.35
N LYS A 97 13.26 -9.44 3.17
CA LYS A 97 14.64 -8.98 3.20
C LYS A 97 15.54 -10.19 3.45
N ASP A 98 16.43 -10.47 2.51
CA ASP A 98 17.27 -11.68 2.54
C ASP A 98 16.40 -12.94 2.68
N GLU A 99 16.68 -13.79 3.67
CA GLU A 99 15.87 -14.99 3.97
C GLU A 99 14.68 -14.73 4.92
N ARG A 100 14.52 -13.51 5.39
CA ARG A 100 13.49 -13.14 6.36
C ARG A 100 12.20 -12.73 5.65
N THR A 101 11.09 -13.15 6.21
CA THR A 101 9.75 -12.76 5.78
C THR A 101 8.94 -12.30 6.98
N ILE A 102 8.52 -11.04 6.94
CA ILE A 102 7.60 -10.45 7.92
C ILE A 102 6.24 -10.36 7.25
N ARG A 103 5.19 -10.77 7.97
CA ARG A 103 3.79 -10.62 7.56
C ARG A 103 3.11 -9.66 8.52
N ILE A 104 2.32 -8.73 7.98
CA ILE A 104 1.47 -7.81 8.75
C ILE A 104 0.05 -8.01 8.25
N GLN A 105 -0.87 -8.28 9.18
CA GLN A 105 -2.30 -8.39 8.89
C GLN A 105 -3.08 -7.37 9.71
N SER A 106 -4.17 -6.85 9.16
CA SER A 106 -5.10 -5.96 9.86
C SER A 106 -6.44 -5.89 9.17
N ASP A 107 -7.47 -5.43 9.87
CA ASP A 107 -8.78 -5.18 9.28
C ASP A 107 -8.75 -3.99 8.33
N LYS A 108 -7.94 -2.95 8.65
CA LYS A 108 -7.87 -1.69 7.89
C LYS A 108 -6.46 -1.14 7.84
N ALA A 109 -6.17 -0.40 6.75
CA ALA A 109 -4.96 0.41 6.66
C ALA A 109 -5.17 1.65 5.79
N LEU A 110 -4.28 2.64 5.98
CA LEU A 110 -3.98 3.69 5.02
C LEU A 110 -2.64 3.38 4.36
N TYR A 111 -2.58 3.48 3.06
CA TYR A 111 -1.35 3.32 2.28
C TYR A 111 -1.04 4.58 1.50
N ASP A 112 0.09 5.21 1.77
CA ASP A 112 0.62 6.32 0.99
C ASP A 112 1.50 5.80 -0.15
N LYS A 113 1.03 5.95 -1.39
CA LYS A 113 1.74 5.53 -2.60
C LYS A 113 3.03 6.31 -2.86
N THR A 114 3.16 7.51 -2.28
CA THR A 114 4.32 8.39 -2.48
C THR A 114 5.53 7.92 -1.66
N THR A 115 5.28 7.53 -0.41
CA THR A 115 6.32 7.12 0.55
C THR A 115 6.41 5.60 0.70
N ASN A 116 5.37 4.87 0.29
CA ASN A 116 5.12 3.46 0.57
C ASN A 116 4.95 3.17 2.07
N ASP A 117 4.59 4.18 2.85
CA ASP A 117 4.30 4.01 4.27
C ASP A 117 2.85 3.53 4.46
N CYS A 118 2.61 2.80 5.55
CA CYS A 118 1.28 2.30 5.88
C CYS A 118 0.98 2.52 7.35
N GLU A 119 -0.28 2.88 7.64
CA GLU A 119 -0.85 2.92 8.98
C GLU A 119 -1.91 1.84 9.09
N PHE A 120 -1.83 0.95 10.07
CA PHE A 120 -2.73 -0.20 10.25
C PHE A 120 -3.50 -0.09 11.55
N TRP A 121 -4.76 -0.55 11.55
CA TRP A 121 -5.58 -0.66 12.75
C TRP A 121 -6.65 -1.75 12.62
N GLY A 122 -7.13 -2.21 13.79
CA GLY A 122 -8.08 -3.30 13.90
C GLY A 122 -7.41 -4.66 13.71
N ASN A 123 -7.34 -5.44 14.81
CA ASN A 123 -6.76 -6.78 14.83
C ASN A 123 -5.38 -6.88 14.19
N VAL A 124 -4.49 -5.93 14.53
CA VAL A 124 -3.15 -5.90 13.93
C VAL A 124 -2.32 -7.06 14.46
N GLU A 125 -1.75 -7.85 13.55
CA GLU A 125 -0.84 -8.93 13.84
C GLU A 125 0.39 -8.87 12.94
N VAL A 126 1.57 -8.99 13.55
CA VAL A 126 2.86 -9.12 12.84
C VAL A 126 3.41 -10.50 13.14
N THR A 127 3.75 -11.25 12.11
CA THR A 127 4.38 -12.57 12.26
C THR A 127 5.73 -12.62 11.55
N GLU A 128 6.73 -13.14 12.24
CA GLU A 128 8.04 -13.49 11.66
C GLU A 128 8.52 -14.79 12.27
N GLN A 129 8.58 -15.85 11.46
CA GLN A 129 8.85 -17.22 11.96
C GLN A 129 7.88 -17.59 13.10
N ASP A 130 8.42 -17.89 14.30
CA ASP A 130 7.65 -18.27 15.49
C ASP A 130 7.36 -17.06 16.41
N ASN A 131 7.62 -15.85 15.94
CA ASN A 131 7.37 -14.61 16.69
C ASN A 131 6.08 -13.97 16.21
N ILE A 132 5.21 -13.62 17.16
CA ILE A 132 3.94 -12.96 16.89
C ILE A 132 3.87 -11.70 17.74
N ILE A 133 3.55 -10.57 17.12
CA ILE A 133 3.25 -9.31 17.81
C ILE A 133 1.81 -8.94 17.47
N THR A 134 1.01 -8.61 18.46
CA THR A 134 -0.32 -8.03 18.28
C THR A 134 -0.39 -6.66 18.91
N SER A 135 -1.15 -5.75 18.30
CA SER A 135 -1.39 -4.39 18.82
C SER A 135 -2.71 -3.85 18.29
N ASP A 136 -3.16 -2.71 18.83
CA ASP A 136 -4.33 -2.02 18.28
C ASP A 136 -3.97 -1.26 17.01
N ASN A 137 -2.73 -0.73 16.95
CA ASN A 137 -2.23 0.09 15.85
C ASN A 137 -0.78 -0.29 15.48
N LEU A 138 -0.42 -0.05 14.21
CA LEU A 138 0.93 -0.22 13.71
C LEU A 138 1.19 0.74 12.56
N ASP A 139 2.38 1.34 12.58
CA ASP A 139 2.90 2.14 11.47
C ASP A 139 4.10 1.44 10.84
N LEU A 140 4.09 1.33 9.51
CA LEU A 140 5.21 0.86 8.70
C LEU A 140 5.80 2.03 7.93
N TYR A 141 7.04 2.38 8.25
CA TYR A 141 7.81 3.43 7.57
C TYR A 141 8.87 2.80 6.67
N MET A 142 8.53 2.60 5.38
CA MET A 142 9.43 1.94 4.42
C MET A 142 10.73 2.71 4.18
N SER A 143 10.66 4.05 4.16
CA SER A 143 11.85 4.90 4.00
C SER A 143 12.81 4.83 5.18
N LYS A 144 12.28 4.62 6.39
CA LYS A 144 13.03 4.52 7.64
C LYS A 144 13.43 3.09 8.00
N ASN A 145 12.88 2.10 7.31
CA ASN A 145 12.99 0.66 7.63
C ASN A 145 12.51 0.34 9.06
N LEU A 146 11.44 0.99 9.49
CA LEU A 146 10.93 0.96 10.85
C LEU A 146 9.48 0.46 10.86
N ILE A 147 9.19 -0.44 11.78
CA ILE A 147 7.84 -0.83 12.16
C ILE A 147 7.62 -0.34 13.58
N THR A 148 6.53 0.39 13.81
CA THR A 148 6.12 0.86 15.14
C THR A 148 4.78 0.26 15.49
N ALA A 149 4.73 -0.70 16.41
CA ALA A 149 3.50 -1.20 17.00
C ALA A 149 3.18 -0.43 18.29
N TYR A 150 1.93 -0.04 18.50
CA TYR A 150 1.55 0.74 19.66
C TYR A 150 0.11 0.50 20.08
N ASN A 151 -0.19 0.83 21.34
CA ASN A 151 -1.41 0.53 22.04
C ASN A 151 -1.65 -0.99 22.20
N ASN A 152 -1.63 -1.46 23.44
CA ASN A 152 -1.85 -2.87 23.81
C ASN A 152 -0.89 -3.86 23.13
N VAL A 153 0.38 -3.51 23.01
CA VAL A 153 1.38 -4.36 22.35
C VAL A 153 1.63 -5.63 23.17
N LYS A 154 1.48 -6.78 22.51
CA LYS A 154 1.81 -8.10 23.07
C LYS A 154 2.74 -8.81 22.10
N TYR A 155 3.85 -9.28 22.60
CA TYR A 155 4.76 -10.16 21.86
C TYR A 155 4.69 -11.56 22.46
N ASN A 156 4.61 -12.55 21.59
CA ASN A 156 4.70 -13.96 21.92
C ASN A 156 5.72 -14.63 20.98
N GLY A 157 6.73 -15.25 21.53
CA GLY A 157 7.78 -15.93 20.78
C GLY A 157 8.41 -17.06 21.54
N ILE A 158 9.40 -17.73 20.92
CA ILE A 158 10.09 -18.91 21.48
C ILE A 158 10.67 -18.59 22.87
N LYS A 159 11.22 -17.39 23.05
CA LYS A 159 11.92 -17.00 24.29
C LYS A 159 10.99 -16.53 25.40
N GLY A 160 9.73 -16.26 25.10
CA GLY A 160 8.79 -15.78 26.11
C GLY A 160 7.70 -14.87 25.58
N PHE A 161 7.02 -14.24 26.52
CA PHE A 161 5.92 -13.32 26.32
C PHE A 161 6.25 -11.95 26.90
N LEU A 162 5.80 -10.88 26.23
CA LEU A 162 6.02 -9.50 26.67
C LEU A 162 4.77 -8.68 26.43
N VAL A 163 4.50 -7.72 27.32
CA VAL A 163 3.45 -6.68 27.16
C VAL A 163 4.11 -5.32 27.30
N ALA A 164 3.76 -4.40 26.40
CA ALA A 164 4.25 -3.04 26.36
C ALA A 164 3.20 -2.08 25.76
N ASP A 165 3.44 -0.77 25.86
CA ASP A 165 2.58 0.22 25.22
C ASP A 165 3.02 0.51 23.79
N LYS A 166 4.34 0.40 23.51
CA LYS A 166 4.91 0.62 22.20
C LYS A 166 6.14 -0.26 21.97
N MET A 167 6.32 -0.68 20.70
CA MET A 167 7.50 -1.39 20.23
C MET A 167 7.94 -0.84 18.88
N ASP A 168 9.18 -0.38 18.79
CA ASP A 168 9.84 0.05 17.57
C ASP A 168 10.79 -1.05 17.09
N ILE A 169 10.59 -1.54 15.85
CA ILE A 169 11.37 -2.62 15.25
C ILE A 169 12.17 -2.06 14.07
N ASP A 170 13.49 -2.05 14.19
CA ASP A 170 14.40 -1.71 13.09
C ASP A 170 14.62 -2.93 12.19
N MET A 171 14.05 -2.88 10.99
CA MET A 171 14.13 -3.99 10.02
C MET A 171 15.54 -4.24 9.48
N LEU A 172 16.43 -3.24 9.54
CA LEU A 172 17.82 -3.39 9.09
C LEU A 172 18.71 -4.01 10.16
N LYS A 173 18.63 -3.50 11.39
CA LYS A 173 19.45 -3.95 12.51
C LYS A 173 18.93 -5.20 13.18
N ASN A 174 17.65 -5.52 12.96
CA ASN A 174 16.99 -6.62 13.64
C ASN A 174 16.92 -6.41 15.17
N GLU A 175 16.63 -5.19 15.56
CA GLU A 175 16.53 -4.75 16.94
C GLU A 175 15.12 -4.27 17.23
N ALA A 176 14.63 -4.52 18.43
CA ALA A 176 13.37 -4.00 18.94
C ALA A 176 13.58 -3.17 20.19
N ASN A 177 13.08 -1.94 20.19
CA ASN A 177 13.02 -1.07 21.36
C ASN A 177 11.61 -1.08 21.93
N ILE A 178 11.48 -1.22 23.24
CA ILE A 178 10.24 -1.44 23.94
C ILE A 178 10.00 -0.32 24.93
N PHE A 179 8.80 0.25 24.94
CA PHE A 179 8.47 1.42 25.73
C PHE A 179 7.16 1.23 26.51
N MET A 180 7.12 1.85 27.70
CA MET A 180 5.90 2.13 28.44
C MET A 180 5.66 3.63 28.41
N PHE A 181 4.40 4.07 28.34
CA PHE A 181 4.07 5.50 28.23
C PHE A 181 4.10 6.20 29.59
N GLU A 182 3.77 5.48 30.66
CA GLU A 182 3.81 6.03 32.00
C GLU A 182 5.14 5.74 32.70
N GLU A 183 5.71 6.73 33.38
CA GLU A 183 7.05 6.66 34.02
C GLU A 183 7.13 5.55 35.10
N ASN A 184 6.03 5.19 35.69
CA ASN A 184 5.95 4.15 36.74
C ASN A 184 5.58 2.75 36.19
N ASP A 185 5.21 2.66 34.93
CA ASP A 185 4.85 1.37 34.32
C ASP A 185 6.10 0.59 33.91
N LYS A 186 6.01 -0.71 34.00
CA LYS A 186 7.12 -1.62 33.69
C LYS A 186 6.71 -2.59 32.59
N VAL A 187 7.61 -2.80 31.65
CA VAL A 187 7.49 -3.88 30.68
C VAL A 187 7.38 -5.21 31.43
N ARG A 188 6.33 -5.97 31.14
CA ARG A 188 6.12 -7.29 31.74
C ARG A 188 6.68 -8.36 30.83
N VAL A 189 7.68 -9.10 31.30
CA VAL A 189 8.33 -10.18 30.54
C VAL A 189 8.15 -11.48 31.29
N LYS A 190 7.71 -12.53 30.58
CA LYS A 190 7.66 -13.91 31.09
C LYS A 190 8.47 -14.80 30.15
N TYR A 191 9.48 -15.46 30.67
CA TYR A 191 10.28 -16.42 29.91
C TYR A 191 9.63 -17.79 29.84
N ASN A 192 9.75 -18.47 28.71
CA ASN A 192 9.42 -19.88 28.58
C ASN A 192 10.64 -20.70 29.06
N ASN A 193 10.46 -21.57 30.02
CA ASN A 193 11.51 -22.51 30.46
C ASN A 193 11.55 -23.73 29.57
#